data_171491a06809c99b2ddf81d7aabc1b8d
#
_entry.id   171491a06809c99b2ddf81d7aabc1b8d
#
_cell.length_a   1.000
_cell.length_b   1.000
_cell.length_c   1.000
_cell.angle_alpha   90.00
_cell.angle_beta   90.00
_cell.angle_gamma   90.00
#
_symmetry.space_group_name_H-M   'P 1'
#
loop_
_entity.id
_entity.type
_entity.pdbx_description
1 polymer ?
#
loop_
_entity_poly.entity_id
_entity_poly.type
_entity_poly.pdbx_seq_one_letter_code
_entity_poly.pdbx_strand_id
1 'polypeptide(L)'
;MPSSASRRGEIFLHRGDLAQARYWYEQAVMEARDFESLQALSDALGNLGNVCALLEAHTPAEVCYREVLDIQRTLQDGNAIGETLVNLGNLKTDTGQPELARAFYLEAVDTLTPLKNDRALGILHSNLALQEIQLQNTEAAIEAFQAALEFHRKVGNEDGLATTYGQLGKTFFLAGNSRKAEACLNNATEHFIKLGNGPGEAGALRLLADLYGERGDHISEVRCLERVVQIDKTYRLPQYEEDIRRYETLRQVE
;
A
#
# COMPACT_ATOMS: atom_id res chain seq x y z
N MET A 1 -15.70 7.39 -24.67
CA MET A 1 -14.42 6.77 -25.09
C MET A 1 -13.28 7.74 -24.75
N PRO A 2 -12.15 7.27 -24.27
CA PRO A 2 -11.02 8.16 -23.96
C PRO A 2 -10.60 8.93 -25.22
N SER A 3 -10.24 10.21 -25.04
CA SER A 3 -9.80 11.08 -26.13
C SER A 3 -8.48 10.59 -26.76
N SER A 4 -8.11 11.14 -27.91
CA SER A 4 -6.82 10.79 -28.53
C SER A 4 -5.64 11.23 -27.67
N ALA A 5 -5.79 12.32 -26.94
CA ALA A 5 -4.79 12.82 -26.00
C ALA A 5 -4.67 11.91 -24.77
N SER A 6 -5.80 11.44 -24.18
CA SER A 6 -5.77 10.49 -23.06
C SER A 6 -5.02 9.20 -23.41
N ARG A 7 -5.26 8.61 -24.58
CA ARG A 7 -4.54 7.41 -25.03
C ARG A 7 -3.04 7.64 -25.20
N ARG A 8 -2.63 8.81 -25.69
CA ARG A 8 -1.21 9.16 -25.80
C ARG A 8 -0.58 9.31 -24.42
N GLY A 9 -1.27 9.96 -23.49
CA GLY A 9 -0.84 10.06 -22.10
C GLY A 9 -0.57 8.69 -21.46
N GLU A 10 -1.49 7.75 -21.67
CA GLU A 10 -1.36 6.37 -21.19
C GLU A 10 -0.14 5.65 -21.79
N ILE A 11 0.10 5.79 -23.10
CA ILE A 11 1.28 5.20 -23.77
C ILE A 11 2.59 5.74 -23.18
N PHE A 12 2.69 7.05 -22.94
CA PHE A 12 3.89 7.64 -22.35
C PHE A 12 4.05 7.28 -20.87
N LEU A 13 2.95 7.16 -20.11
CA LEU A 13 2.97 6.68 -18.74
C LEU A 13 3.52 5.24 -18.67
N HIS A 14 3.05 4.33 -19.52
CA HIS A 14 3.57 2.95 -19.60
C HIS A 14 5.04 2.86 -20.01
N ARG A 15 5.56 3.86 -20.73
CA ARG A 15 6.98 3.97 -21.07
C ARG A 15 7.83 4.62 -19.99
N GLY A 16 7.22 5.09 -18.90
CA GLY A 16 7.89 5.81 -17.83
C GLY A 16 8.24 7.26 -18.17
N ASP A 17 7.79 7.79 -19.31
CA ASP A 17 7.98 9.19 -19.69
C ASP A 17 6.89 10.06 -19.07
N LEU A 18 7.07 10.36 -17.79
CA LEU A 18 6.10 11.11 -16.99
C LEU A 18 5.91 12.55 -17.50
N ALA A 19 6.93 13.16 -18.09
CA ALA A 19 6.83 14.52 -18.63
C ALA A 19 5.89 14.56 -19.86
N GLN A 20 6.05 13.62 -20.79
CA GLN A 20 5.16 13.47 -21.95
C GLN A 20 3.76 13.01 -21.52
N ALA A 21 3.65 12.11 -20.57
CA ALA A 21 2.36 11.68 -20.02
C ALA A 21 1.57 12.88 -19.46
N ARG A 22 2.22 13.72 -18.65
CA ARG A 22 1.65 14.96 -18.11
C ARG A 22 1.15 15.87 -19.23
N TYR A 23 2.00 16.17 -20.21
CA TYR A 23 1.63 17.03 -21.34
C TYR A 23 0.35 16.53 -22.05
N TRP A 24 0.28 15.23 -22.36
CA TRP A 24 -0.86 14.66 -23.06
C TRP A 24 -2.13 14.63 -22.20
N TYR A 25 -2.02 14.42 -20.89
CA TYR A 25 -3.19 14.50 -20.01
C TYR A 25 -3.66 15.95 -19.80
N GLU A 26 -2.76 16.95 -19.81
CA GLU A 26 -3.15 18.38 -19.86
C GLU A 26 -3.95 18.70 -21.15
N GLN A 27 -3.53 18.15 -22.30
CA GLN A 27 -4.31 18.28 -23.54
C GLN A 27 -5.68 17.58 -23.44
N ALA A 28 -5.73 16.41 -22.81
CA ALA A 28 -6.98 15.69 -22.62
C ALA A 28 -7.97 16.45 -21.71
N VAL A 29 -7.48 17.13 -20.69
CA VAL A 29 -8.29 18.01 -19.83
C VAL A 29 -8.87 19.19 -20.65
N MET A 30 -8.07 19.81 -21.52
CA MET A 30 -8.55 20.88 -22.40
C MET A 30 -9.64 20.38 -23.35
N GLU A 31 -9.38 19.25 -24.06
CA GLU A 31 -10.38 18.61 -24.93
C GLU A 31 -11.68 18.29 -24.19
N ALA A 32 -11.60 17.76 -22.97
CA ALA A 32 -12.78 17.38 -22.18
C ALA A 32 -13.61 18.60 -21.73
N ARG A 33 -12.96 19.71 -21.43
CA ARG A 33 -13.64 21.00 -21.11
C ARG A 33 -14.36 21.55 -22.33
N ASP A 34 -13.75 21.49 -23.51
CA ASP A 34 -14.37 21.99 -24.76
C ASP A 34 -15.61 21.17 -25.16
N PHE A 35 -15.60 19.85 -24.83
CA PHE A 35 -16.75 18.95 -25.11
C PHE A 35 -17.81 18.94 -23.99
N GLU A 36 -17.65 19.71 -22.92
CA GLU A 36 -18.56 19.79 -21.76
C GLU A 36 -18.90 18.43 -21.14
N SER A 37 -18.00 17.46 -21.25
CA SER A 37 -18.20 16.11 -20.74
C SER A 37 -17.60 15.96 -19.34
N LEU A 38 -18.45 16.03 -18.30
CA LEU A 38 -18.01 15.86 -16.91
C LEU A 38 -17.27 14.52 -16.68
N GLN A 39 -17.74 13.42 -17.27
CA GLN A 39 -17.05 12.13 -17.13
C GLN A 39 -15.66 12.15 -17.76
N ALA A 40 -15.55 12.64 -19.00
CA ALA A 40 -14.25 12.74 -19.68
C ALA A 40 -13.28 13.68 -18.94
N LEU A 41 -13.80 14.76 -18.37
CA LEU A 41 -13.02 15.71 -17.58
C LEU A 41 -12.53 15.06 -16.28
N SER A 42 -13.39 14.34 -15.57
CA SER A 42 -13.02 13.58 -14.36
C SER A 42 -11.91 12.56 -14.66
N ASP A 43 -12.06 11.76 -15.74
CA ASP A 43 -11.06 10.77 -16.14
C ASP A 43 -9.72 11.43 -16.50
N ALA A 44 -9.73 12.53 -17.27
CA ALA A 44 -8.51 13.22 -17.68
C ALA A 44 -7.79 13.88 -16.49
N LEU A 45 -8.54 14.54 -15.59
CA LEU A 45 -8.00 15.16 -14.37
C LEU A 45 -7.47 14.10 -13.40
N GLY A 46 -8.15 12.96 -13.25
CA GLY A 46 -7.69 11.86 -12.41
C GLY A 46 -6.32 11.33 -12.88
N ASN A 47 -6.19 11.10 -14.18
CA ASN A 47 -4.93 10.66 -14.78
C ASN A 47 -3.83 11.73 -14.65
N LEU A 48 -4.17 13.01 -14.86
CA LEU A 48 -3.23 14.12 -14.67
C LEU A 48 -2.77 14.19 -13.20
N GLY A 49 -3.71 14.06 -12.25
CA GLY A 49 -3.41 14.03 -10.82
C GLY A 49 -2.45 12.92 -10.46
N ASN A 50 -2.68 11.70 -10.99
CA ASN A 50 -1.81 10.54 -10.78
C ASN A 50 -0.38 10.80 -11.30
N VAL A 51 -0.25 11.35 -12.50
CA VAL A 51 1.07 11.70 -13.08
C VAL A 51 1.75 12.82 -12.29
N CYS A 52 1.00 13.82 -11.84
CA CYS A 52 1.54 14.87 -10.97
C CYS A 52 2.04 14.30 -9.64
N ALA A 53 1.32 13.35 -9.03
CA ALA A 53 1.75 12.66 -7.81
C ALA A 53 3.05 11.87 -8.04
N LEU A 54 3.15 11.12 -9.14
CA LEU A 54 4.38 10.40 -9.53
C LEU A 54 5.57 11.32 -9.80
N LEU A 55 5.33 12.56 -10.21
CA LEU A 55 6.34 13.61 -10.39
C LEU A 55 6.63 14.39 -9.09
N GLU A 56 6.08 13.97 -7.95
CA GLU A 56 6.16 14.67 -6.66
C GLU A 56 5.63 16.12 -6.72
N ALA A 57 4.83 16.41 -7.74
CA ALA A 57 4.15 17.71 -7.90
C ALA A 57 2.85 17.72 -7.07
N HIS A 58 2.98 17.70 -5.75
CA HIS A 58 1.87 17.47 -4.81
C HIS A 58 0.74 18.50 -4.92
N THR A 59 1.07 19.80 -5.05
CA THR A 59 0.04 20.86 -5.18
C THR A 59 -0.80 20.71 -6.46
N PRO A 60 -0.23 20.53 -7.66
CA PRO A 60 -1.00 20.22 -8.86
C PRO A 60 -1.83 18.95 -8.75
N ALA A 61 -1.29 17.88 -8.13
CA ALA A 61 -2.03 16.64 -7.92
C ALA A 61 -3.27 16.87 -7.05
N GLU A 62 -3.12 17.60 -5.94
CA GLU A 62 -4.23 17.94 -5.05
C GLU A 62 -5.33 18.74 -5.75
N VAL A 63 -4.95 19.72 -6.57
CA VAL A 63 -5.91 20.52 -7.34
C VAL A 63 -6.72 19.63 -8.28
N CYS A 64 -6.04 18.74 -9.02
CA CYS A 64 -6.71 17.80 -9.90
C CYS A 64 -7.69 16.89 -9.14
N TYR A 65 -7.25 16.25 -8.05
CA TYR A 65 -8.09 15.35 -7.29
C TYR A 65 -9.30 16.04 -6.64
N ARG A 66 -9.15 17.30 -6.19
CA ARG A 66 -10.29 18.05 -5.65
C ARG A 66 -11.32 18.36 -6.73
N GLU A 67 -10.90 18.80 -7.92
CA GLU A 67 -11.81 19.03 -9.06
C GLU A 67 -12.50 17.71 -9.48
N VAL A 68 -11.76 16.60 -9.52
CA VAL A 68 -12.31 15.24 -9.76
C VAL A 68 -13.39 14.91 -8.73
N LEU A 69 -13.12 15.11 -7.45
CA LEU A 69 -14.05 14.80 -6.36
C LEU A 69 -15.36 15.59 -6.49
N ASP A 70 -15.28 16.88 -6.83
CA ASP A 70 -16.47 17.72 -7.02
C ASP A 70 -17.32 17.26 -8.22
N ILE A 71 -16.66 16.85 -9.32
CA ILE A 71 -17.33 16.29 -10.49
C ILE A 71 -18.00 14.96 -10.13
N GLN A 72 -17.28 14.06 -9.45
CA GLN A 72 -17.81 12.73 -9.09
C GLN A 72 -18.99 12.82 -8.10
N ARG A 73 -18.95 13.79 -7.19
CA ARG A 73 -20.11 14.11 -6.31
C ARG A 73 -21.31 14.57 -7.14
N THR A 74 -21.10 15.39 -8.17
CA THR A 74 -22.18 15.81 -9.09
C THR A 74 -22.75 14.63 -9.88
N LEU A 75 -21.89 13.69 -10.30
CA LEU A 75 -22.27 12.47 -11.00
C LEU A 75 -22.84 11.38 -10.06
N GLN A 76 -22.73 11.54 -8.75
CA GLN A 76 -23.12 10.59 -7.72
C GLN A 76 -22.43 9.22 -7.87
N ASP A 77 -21.19 9.19 -8.38
CA ASP A 77 -20.38 7.97 -8.50
C ASP A 77 -19.62 7.69 -7.22
N GLY A 78 -20.26 6.95 -6.31
CA GLY A 78 -19.68 6.65 -5.00
C GLY A 78 -18.41 5.81 -5.07
N ASN A 79 -18.22 4.93 -6.07
CA ASN A 79 -16.96 4.19 -6.22
C ASN A 79 -15.82 5.12 -6.63
N ALA A 80 -16.06 5.96 -7.62
CA ALA A 80 -15.07 6.94 -8.08
C ALA A 80 -14.73 7.96 -6.97
N ILE A 81 -15.73 8.42 -6.19
CA ILE A 81 -15.51 9.26 -5.00
C ILE A 81 -14.55 8.57 -4.02
N GLY A 82 -14.81 7.30 -3.69
CA GLY A 82 -13.96 6.53 -2.79
C GLY A 82 -12.52 6.41 -3.28
N GLU A 83 -12.32 6.12 -4.57
CA GLU A 83 -10.98 6.05 -5.18
C GLU A 83 -10.25 7.39 -5.12
N THR A 84 -10.93 8.50 -5.40
CA THR A 84 -10.33 9.84 -5.35
C THR A 84 -9.98 10.25 -3.91
N LEU A 85 -10.81 9.89 -2.93
CA LEU A 85 -10.50 10.11 -1.51
C LEU A 85 -9.27 9.31 -1.07
N VAL A 86 -9.11 8.09 -1.56
CA VAL A 86 -7.87 7.30 -1.31
C VAL A 86 -6.65 8.00 -1.91
N ASN A 87 -6.74 8.53 -3.14
CA ASN A 87 -5.64 9.26 -3.77
C ASN A 87 -5.27 10.54 -3.00
N LEU A 88 -6.27 11.28 -2.50
CA LEU A 88 -6.04 12.42 -1.62
C LEU A 88 -5.39 12.00 -0.29
N GLY A 89 -5.84 10.89 0.30
CA GLY A 89 -5.24 10.31 1.49
C GLY A 89 -3.77 9.94 1.28
N ASN A 90 -3.46 9.23 0.18
CA ASN A 90 -2.09 8.87 -0.19
C ASN A 90 -1.22 10.12 -0.36
N LEU A 91 -1.73 11.14 -1.06
CA LEU A 91 -1.02 12.41 -1.24
C LEU A 91 -0.72 13.11 0.09
N LYS A 92 -1.63 13.04 1.07
CA LYS A 92 -1.41 13.58 2.42
C LYS A 92 -0.41 12.75 3.22
N THR A 93 -0.37 11.44 3.01
CA THR A 93 0.68 10.56 3.56
C THR A 93 2.06 10.96 3.03
N ASP A 94 2.19 11.11 1.70
CA ASP A 94 3.45 11.45 1.03
C ASP A 94 3.97 12.84 1.44
N THR A 95 3.06 13.74 1.80
CA THR A 95 3.41 15.10 2.28
C THR A 95 3.54 15.20 3.81
N GLY A 96 3.53 14.08 4.53
CA GLY A 96 3.72 14.04 5.97
C GLY A 96 2.58 14.67 6.78
N GLN A 97 1.34 14.54 6.31
CA GLN A 97 0.13 15.08 6.95
C GLN A 97 -0.82 13.94 7.36
N PRO A 98 -0.42 13.09 8.35
CA PRO A 98 -1.12 11.85 8.68
C PRO A 98 -2.55 12.07 9.19
N GLU A 99 -2.84 13.17 9.89
CA GLU A 99 -4.19 13.47 10.35
C GLU A 99 -5.14 13.75 9.18
N LEU A 100 -4.66 14.46 8.16
CA LEU A 100 -5.45 14.71 6.95
C LEU A 100 -5.61 13.44 6.11
N ALA A 101 -4.55 12.65 5.98
CA ALA A 101 -4.62 11.35 5.33
C ALA A 101 -5.68 10.46 5.97
N ARG A 102 -5.66 10.36 7.31
CA ARG A 102 -6.65 9.63 8.11
C ARG A 102 -8.08 10.12 7.82
N ALA A 103 -8.29 11.44 7.80
CA ALA A 103 -9.62 12.00 7.54
C ALA A 103 -10.17 11.59 6.17
N PHE A 104 -9.33 11.65 5.10
CA PHE A 104 -9.71 11.21 3.77
C PHE A 104 -10.00 9.70 3.71
N TYR A 105 -9.20 8.87 4.37
CA TYR A 105 -9.44 7.44 4.41
C TYR A 105 -10.74 7.08 5.16
N LEU A 106 -11.07 7.77 6.25
CA LEU A 106 -12.34 7.56 6.94
C LEU A 106 -13.53 7.97 6.07
N GLU A 107 -13.47 9.11 5.37
CA GLU A 107 -14.53 9.51 4.43
C GLU A 107 -14.69 8.48 3.30
N ALA A 108 -13.57 7.90 2.81
CA ALA A 108 -13.61 6.84 1.81
C ALA A 108 -14.26 5.55 2.37
N VAL A 109 -13.98 5.15 3.62
CA VAL A 109 -14.64 4.02 4.28
C VAL A 109 -16.14 4.23 4.35
N ASP A 110 -16.59 5.42 4.81
CA ASP A 110 -18.02 5.75 4.91
C ASP A 110 -18.69 5.73 3.54
N THR A 111 -18.00 6.17 2.48
CA THR A 111 -18.52 6.17 1.11
C THR A 111 -18.62 4.77 0.51
N LEU A 112 -17.63 3.91 0.72
CA LEU A 112 -17.52 2.59 0.06
C LEU A 112 -18.28 1.49 0.81
N THR A 113 -18.50 1.63 2.12
CA THR A 113 -19.20 0.63 2.94
C THR A 113 -20.61 0.31 2.44
N PRO A 114 -21.50 1.29 2.16
CA PRO A 114 -22.84 1.01 1.64
C PRO A 114 -22.81 0.39 0.24
N LEU A 115 -21.74 0.60 -0.52
CA LEU A 115 -21.55 0.06 -1.87
C LEU A 115 -21.03 -1.39 -1.86
N LYS A 116 -20.64 -1.91 -0.69
CA LYS A 116 -20.07 -3.25 -0.51
C LYS A 116 -18.83 -3.50 -1.39
N ASN A 117 -18.02 -2.47 -1.60
CA ASN A 117 -16.76 -2.59 -2.35
C ASN A 117 -15.69 -3.20 -1.44
N ASP A 118 -15.88 -4.49 -1.11
CA ASP A 118 -15.02 -5.21 -0.16
C ASP A 118 -13.54 -5.19 -0.56
N ARG A 119 -13.23 -5.16 -1.86
CA ARG A 119 -11.84 -5.09 -2.34
C ARG A 119 -11.18 -3.75 -1.98
N ALA A 120 -11.88 -2.65 -2.26
CA ALA A 120 -11.38 -1.31 -1.93
C ALA A 120 -11.31 -1.12 -0.41
N LEU A 121 -12.30 -1.60 0.34
CA LEU A 121 -12.32 -1.52 1.80
C LEU A 121 -11.13 -2.26 2.43
N GLY A 122 -10.72 -3.43 1.91
CA GLY A 122 -9.55 -4.14 2.41
C GLY A 122 -8.26 -3.32 2.27
N ILE A 123 -8.03 -2.72 1.11
CA ILE A 123 -6.86 -1.84 0.86
C ILE A 123 -6.93 -0.60 1.75
N LEU A 124 -8.09 0.02 1.83
CA LEU A 124 -8.32 1.26 2.57
C LEU A 124 -8.10 1.08 4.08
N HIS A 125 -8.60 -0.02 4.67
CA HIS A 125 -8.32 -0.33 6.07
C HIS A 125 -6.83 -0.62 6.33
N SER A 126 -6.10 -1.22 5.37
CA SER A 126 -4.64 -1.37 5.48
C SER A 126 -3.93 -0.01 5.49
N ASN A 127 -4.33 0.92 4.60
CA ASN A 127 -3.76 2.27 4.56
C ASN A 127 -4.10 3.05 5.84
N LEU A 128 -5.34 2.96 6.32
CA LEU A 128 -5.76 3.59 7.58
C LEU A 128 -4.91 3.09 8.75
N ALA A 129 -4.67 1.78 8.84
CA ALA A 129 -3.82 1.21 9.88
C ALA A 129 -2.40 1.79 9.87
N LEU A 130 -1.81 2.00 8.69
CA LEU A 130 -0.49 2.63 8.56
C LEU A 130 -0.50 4.09 9.05
N GLN A 131 -1.57 4.83 8.81
CA GLN A 131 -1.70 6.18 9.35
C GLN A 131 -1.85 6.19 10.88
N GLU A 132 -2.64 5.25 11.43
CA GLU A 132 -2.78 5.12 12.89
C GLU A 132 -1.43 4.77 13.56
N ILE A 133 -0.56 4.00 12.90
CA ILE A 133 0.83 3.77 13.36
C ILE A 133 1.62 5.09 13.38
N GLN A 134 1.55 5.89 12.31
CA GLN A 134 2.24 7.18 12.26
C GLN A 134 1.75 8.14 13.36
N LEU A 135 0.47 8.08 13.70
CA LEU A 135 -0.17 8.84 14.77
C LEU A 135 0.06 8.23 16.16
N GLN A 136 0.83 7.13 16.25
CA GLN A 136 1.10 6.39 17.50
C GLN A 136 -0.17 5.78 18.17
N ASN A 137 -1.23 5.57 17.40
CA ASN A 137 -2.48 4.96 17.82
C ASN A 137 -2.45 3.45 17.58
N THR A 138 -1.60 2.73 18.33
CA THR A 138 -1.33 1.29 18.09
C THR A 138 -2.59 0.42 18.13
N GLU A 139 -3.52 0.67 19.06
CA GLU A 139 -4.77 -0.07 19.19
C GLU A 139 -5.66 0.11 17.95
N ALA A 140 -5.84 1.35 17.51
CA ALA A 140 -6.62 1.65 16.30
C ALA A 140 -5.98 1.05 15.03
N ALA A 141 -4.65 1.03 14.95
CA ALA A 141 -3.92 0.38 13.86
C ALA A 141 -4.19 -1.14 13.83
N ILE A 142 -4.17 -1.80 14.99
CA ILE A 142 -4.46 -3.22 15.09
C ILE A 142 -5.90 -3.52 14.64
N GLU A 143 -6.88 -2.75 15.08
CA GLU A 143 -8.29 -2.89 14.69
C GLU A 143 -8.46 -2.70 13.17
N ALA A 144 -7.82 -1.69 12.60
CA ALA A 144 -7.88 -1.43 11.16
C ALA A 144 -7.23 -2.56 10.35
N PHE A 145 -6.07 -3.10 10.77
CA PHE A 145 -5.47 -4.26 10.11
C PHE A 145 -6.35 -5.51 10.21
N GLN A 146 -7.02 -5.74 11.34
CA GLN A 146 -7.94 -6.87 11.49
C GLN A 146 -9.13 -6.74 10.53
N ALA A 147 -9.71 -5.55 10.40
CA ALA A 147 -10.76 -5.28 9.42
C ALA A 147 -10.24 -5.51 7.97
N ALA A 148 -9.04 -5.04 7.64
CA ALA A 148 -8.42 -5.29 6.35
C ALA A 148 -8.30 -6.79 6.03
N LEU A 149 -7.83 -7.60 6.99
CA LEU A 149 -7.73 -9.06 6.84
C LEU A 149 -9.08 -9.72 6.56
N GLU A 150 -10.16 -9.26 7.19
CA GLU A 150 -11.51 -9.78 6.94
C GLU A 150 -11.95 -9.52 5.50
N PHE A 151 -11.76 -8.29 5.00
CA PHE A 151 -12.09 -7.93 3.64
C PHE A 151 -11.20 -8.65 2.62
N HIS A 152 -9.89 -8.70 2.83
CA HIS A 152 -8.98 -9.41 1.93
C HIS A 152 -9.31 -10.91 1.85
N ARG A 153 -9.66 -11.54 2.98
CA ARG A 153 -10.10 -12.94 3.01
C ARG A 153 -11.41 -13.14 2.24
N LYS A 154 -12.38 -12.24 2.41
CA LYS A 154 -13.68 -12.29 1.74
C LYS A 154 -13.56 -12.23 0.21
N VAL A 155 -12.59 -11.48 -0.30
CA VAL A 155 -12.38 -11.33 -1.75
C VAL A 155 -11.26 -12.23 -2.31
N GLY A 156 -10.63 -13.06 -1.48
CA GLY A 156 -9.53 -13.94 -1.90
C GLY A 156 -8.26 -13.20 -2.31
N ASN A 157 -7.99 -12.04 -1.73
CA ASN A 157 -6.80 -11.24 -2.04
C ASN A 157 -5.60 -11.75 -1.23
N GLU A 158 -4.89 -12.74 -1.76
CA GLU A 158 -3.73 -13.37 -1.11
C GLU A 158 -2.59 -12.38 -0.85
N ASP A 159 -2.32 -11.47 -1.78
CA ASP A 159 -1.28 -10.44 -1.61
C ASP A 159 -1.62 -9.46 -0.49
N GLY A 160 -2.89 -9.01 -0.44
CA GLY A 160 -3.41 -8.20 0.66
C GLY A 160 -3.31 -8.92 2.01
N LEU A 161 -3.60 -10.23 2.07
CA LEU A 161 -3.45 -11.03 3.29
C LEU A 161 -1.98 -11.10 3.73
N ALA A 162 -1.06 -11.43 2.81
CA ALA A 162 0.35 -11.55 3.09
C ALA A 162 0.93 -10.24 3.68
N THR A 163 0.66 -9.14 2.99
CA THR A 163 1.16 -7.81 3.37
C THR A 163 0.57 -7.35 4.69
N THR A 164 -0.75 -7.50 4.86
CA THR A 164 -1.44 -7.06 6.08
C THR A 164 -1.02 -7.90 7.31
N TYR A 165 -0.86 -9.22 7.16
CA TYR A 165 -0.33 -10.06 8.24
C TYR A 165 1.10 -9.66 8.61
N GLY A 166 1.96 -9.35 7.64
CA GLY A 166 3.33 -8.87 7.89
C GLY A 166 3.35 -7.57 8.70
N GLN A 167 2.55 -6.59 8.32
CA GLN A 167 2.45 -5.30 9.01
C GLN A 167 1.83 -5.45 10.42
N LEU A 168 0.77 -6.24 10.55
CA LEU A 168 0.15 -6.52 11.85
C LEU A 168 1.12 -7.28 12.77
N GLY A 169 1.89 -8.24 12.24
CA GLY A 169 2.92 -8.95 12.98
C GLY A 169 4.01 -8.01 13.50
N LYS A 170 4.50 -7.12 12.64
CA LYS A 170 5.45 -6.07 13.03
C LYS A 170 4.86 -5.15 14.12
N THR A 171 3.60 -4.77 13.98
CA THR A 171 2.90 -3.91 14.95
C THR A 171 2.81 -4.60 16.32
N PHE A 172 2.44 -5.89 16.36
CA PHE A 172 2.42 -6.67 17.60
C PHE A 172 3.81 -6.86 18.20
N PHE A 173 4.84 -7.05 17.37
CA PHE A 173 6.23 -7.17 17.83
C PHE A 173 6.67 -5.89 18.56
N LEU A 174 6.50 -4.74 17.91
CA LEU A 174 6.82 -3.44 18.51
C LEU A 174 6.00 -3.11 19.76
N ALA A 175 4.77 -3.63 19.84
CA ALA A 175 3.92 -3.51 21.04
C ALA A 175 4.27 -4.53 22.14
N GLY A 176 5.33 -5.35 21.97
CA GLY A 176 5.77 -6.35 22.96
C GLY A 176 4.87 -7.60 23.04
N ASN A 177 3.93 -7.77 22.10
CA ASN A 177 3.05 -8.94 22.06
C ASN A 177 3.64 -10.04 21.17
N SER A 178 4.73 -10.62 21.63
CA SER A 178 5.53 -11.59 20.88
C SER A 178 4.73 -12.81 20.40
N ARG A 179 3.71 -13.29 21.15
CA ARG A 179 2.89 -14.44 20.74
C ARG A 179 2.01 -14.11 19.52
N LYS A 180 1.36 -12.94 19.53
CA LYS A 180 0.53 -12.51 18.39
C LYS A 180 1.39 -12.13 17.20
N ALA A 181 2.55 -11.51 17.43
CA ALA A 181 3.52 -11.20 16.40
C ALA A 181 3.94 -12.46 15.64
N GLU A 182 4.37 -13.50 16.35
CA GLU A 182 4.78 -14.78 15.78
C GLU A 182 3.67 -15.41 14.92
N ALA A 183 2.44 -15.45 15.43
CA ALA A 183 1.32 -16.00 14.70
C ALA A 183 1.04 -15.23 13.39
N CYS A 184 1.07 -13.90 13.44
CA CYS A 184 0.86 -13.06 12.25
C CYS A 184 2.01 -13.22 11.24
N LEU A 185 3.27 -13.19 11.70
CA LEU A 185 4.43 -13.32 10.81
C LEU A 185 4.51 -14.69 10.14
N ASN A 186 4.13 -15.77 10.85
CA ASN A 186 4.02 -17.09 10.23
C ASN A 186 2.95 -17.13 9.13
N ASN A 187 1.76 -16.55 9.38
CA ASN A 187 0.74 -16.41 8.34
C ASN A 187 1.26 -15.60 7.13
N ALA A 188 1.95 -14.48 7.37
CA ALA A 188 2.54 -13.66 6.31
C ALA A 188 3.52 -14.50 5.46
N THR A 189 4.43 -15.23 6.13
CA THR A 189 5.41 -16.10 5.46
C THR A 189 4.72 -17.16 4.59
N GLU A 190 3.68 -17.82 5.12
CA GLU A 190 2.91 -18.83 4.38
C GLU A 190 2.27 -18.24 3.10
N HIS A 191 1.63 -17.07 3.22
CA HIS A 191 1.03 -16.39 2.06
C HIS A 191 2.09 -15.90 1.06
N PHE A 192 3.22 -15.36 1.51
CA PHE A 192 4.30 -14.95 0.61
C PHE A 192 4.93 -16.15 -0.13
N ILE A 193 5.07 -17.30 0.52
CA ILE A 193 5.52 -18.54 -0.13
C ILE A 193 4.53 -18.96 -1.22
N LYS A 194 3.22 -18.97 -0.95
CA LYS A 194 2.17 -19.29 -1.94
C LYS A 194 2.23 -18.37 -3.15
N LEU A 195 2.56 -17.09 -2.95
CA LEU A 195 2.69 -16.09 -4.00
C LEU A 195 4.03 -16.15 -4.75
N GLY A 196 5.00 -16.91 -4.26
CA GLY A 196 6.37 -16.88 -4.79
C GLY A 196 7.07 -15.53 -4.55
N ASN A 197 6.63 -14.75 -3.56
CA ASN A 197 7.19 -13.45 -3.21
C ASN A 197 8.35 -13.62 -2.22
N GLY A 198 9.53 -13.95 -2.73
CA GLY A 198 10.74 -14.13 -1.91
C GLY A 198 11.10 -12.91 -1.08
N PRO A 199 11.11 -11.68 -1.61
CA PRO A 199 11.39 -10.50 -0.80
C PRO A 199 10.43 -10.31 0.38
N GLY A 200 9.13 -10.55 0.18
CA GLY A 200 8.13 -10.51 1.25
C GLY A 200 8.36 -11.61 2.30
N GLU A 201 8.66 -12.84 1.85
CA GLU A 201 9.02 -13.97 2.72
C GLU A 201 10.23 -13.62 3.59
N ALA A 202 11.32 -13.10 2.99
CA ALA A 202 12.52 -12.72 3.73
C ALA A 202 12.25 -11.62 4.76
N GLY A 203 11.42 -10.62 4.42
CA GLY A 203 11.03 -9.56 5.36
C GLY A 203 10.30 -10.09 6.60
N ALA A 204 9.36 -11.01 6.43
CA ALA A 204 8.62 -11.64 7.53
C ALA A 204 9.54 -12.54 8.37
N LEU A 205 10.44 -13.30 7.74
CA LEU A 205 11.39 -14.18 8.42
C LEU A 205 12.45 -13.40 9.23
N ARG A 206 12.89 -12.22 8.78
CA ARG A 206 13.79 -11.35 9.58
C ARG A 206 13.12 -10.93 10.88
N LEU A 207 11.85 -10.50 10.82
CA LEU A 207 11.11 -10.15 12.02
C LEU A 207 10.89 -11.35 12.96
N LEU A 208 10.69 -12.56 12.41
CA LEU A 208 10.64 -13.78 13.21
C LEU A 208 12.01 -14.09 13.84
N ALA A 209 13.11 -13.92 13.12
CA ALA A 209 14.45 -14.10 13.66
C ALA A 209 14.72 -13.13 14.82
N ASP A 210 14.34 -11.84 14.66
CA ASP A 210 14.45 -10.86 15.75
C ASP A 210 13.65 -11.28 16.98
N LEU A 211 12.42 -11.72 16.77
CA LEU A 211 11.53 -12.18 17.84
C LEU A 211 12.08 -13.40 18.57
N TYR A 212 12.64 -14.37 17.84
CA TYR A 212 13.26 -15.56 18.45
C TYR A 212 14.57 -15.22 19.18
N GLY A 213 15.37 -14.30 18.62
CA GLY A 213 16.57 -13.78 19.28
C GLY A 213 16.27 -13.10 20.62
N GLU A 214 15.22 -12.24 20.68
CA GLU A 214 14.78 -11.60 21.94
C GLU A 214 14.30 -12.63 23.00
N ARG A 215 13.80 -13.79 22.56
CA ARG A 215 13.39 -14.89 23.45
C ARG A 215 14.52 -15.84 23.83
N GLY A 216 15.70 -15.69 23.22
CA GLY A 216 16.82 -16.63 23.38
C GLY A 216 16.61 -17.99 22.69
N ASP A 217 15.67 -18.07 21.75
CA ASP A 217 15.46 -19.28 20.92
C ASP A 217 16.38 -19.23 19.69
N HIS A 218 17.65 -19.48 19.94
CA HIS A 218 18.70 -19.42 18.90
C HIS A 218 18.47 -20.44 17.78
N ILE A 219 17.88 -21.60 18.07
CA ILE A 219 17.62 -22.62 17.04
C ILE A 219 16.62 -22.09 16.01
N SER A 220 15.52 -21.51 16.45
CA SER A 220 14.52 -20.92 15.57
C SER A 220 15.04 -19.69 14.85
N GLU A 221 15.85 -18.85 15.52
CA GLU A 221 16.52 -17.68 14.94
C GLU A 221 17.44 -18.11 13.77
N VAL A 222 18.33 -19.07 14.00
CA VAL A 222 19.26 -19.57 12.96
C VAL A 222 18.50 -20.15 11.78
N ARG A 223 17.43 -20.91 12.01
CA ARG A 223 16.60 -21.49 10.93
C ARG A 223 15.95 -20.39 10.07
N CYS A 224 15.43 -19.33 10.68
CA CYS A 224 14.87 -18.20 9.93
C CYS A 224 15.95 -17.52 9.10
N LEU A 225 17.11 -17.22 9.67
CA LEU A 225 18.20 -16.55 8.97
C LEU A 225 18.80 -17.41 7.85
N GLU A 226 18.89 -18.72 8.02
CA GLU A 226 19.34 -19.62 6.94
C GLU A 226 18.44 -19.46 5.71
N ARG A 227 17.13 -19.43 5.91
CA ARG A 227 16.17 -19.25 4.80
C ARG A 227 16.25 -17.85 4.22
N VAL A 228 16.40 -16.81 5.04
CA VAL A 228 16.60 -15.42 4.59
C VAL A 228 17.83 -15.32 3.67
N VAL A 229 18.98 -15.84 4.09
CA VAL A 229 20.24 -15.81 3.29
C VAL A 229 20.06 -16.50 1.93
N GLN A 230 19.33 -17.62 1.86
CA GLN A 230 19.02 -18.30 0.60
C GLN A 230 18.20 -17.41 -0.34
N ILE A 231 17.16 -16.75 0.21
CA ILE A 231 16.29 -15.85 -0.55
C ILE A 231 17.07 -14.63 -1.03
N ASP A 232 17.82 -13.98 -0.13
CA ASP A 232 18.60 -12.78 -0.42
C ASP A 232 19.59 -13.03 -1.56
N LYS A 233 20.28 -14.17 -1.53
CA LYS A 233 21.19 -14.58 -2.59
C LYS A 233 20.46 -14.79 -3.92
N THR A 234 19.26 -15.40 -3.87
CA THR A 234 18.47 -15.70 -5.08
C THR A 234 17.95 -14.43 -5.72
N TYR A 235 17.41 -13.51 -4.93
CA TYR A 235 16.80 -12.27 -5.39
C TYR A 235 17.76 -11.07 -5.40
N ARG A 236 19.02 -11.25 -4.98
CA ARG A 236 20.06 -10.20 -4.87
C ARG A 236 19.59 -9.04 -4.00
N LEU A 237 19.03 -9.37 -2.83
CA LEU A 237 18.51 -8.34 -1.93
C LEU A 237 19.66 -7.58 -1.25
N PRO A 238 19.50 -6.29 -0.96
CA PRO A 238 20.57 -5.45 -0.43
C PRO A 238 21.02 -5.83 0.98
N GLN A 239 20.20 -6.54 1.75
CA GLN A 239 20.49 -6.96 3.13
C GLN A 239 21.38 -8.23 3.22
N TYR A 240 21.69 -8.89 2.10
CA TYR A 240 22.42 -10.17 2.07
C TYR A 240 23.69 -10.19 2.93
N GLU A 241 24.52 -9.14 2.85
CA GLU A 241 25.78 -9.06 3.58
C GLU A 241 25.60 -8.93 5.10
N GLU A 242 24.51 -8.35 5.54
CA GLU A 242 24.17 -8.22 6.96
C GLU A 242 23.62 -9.54 7.50
N ASP A 243 22.65 -10.12 6.78
CA ASP A 243 21.98 -11.35 7.19
C ASP A 243 22.92 -12.56 7.21
N ILE A 244 23.83 -12.67 6.24
CA ILE A 244 24.83 -13.77 6.24
C ILE A 244 25.79 -13.64 7.41
N ARG A 245 26.26 -12.43 7.75
CA ARG A 245 27.13 -12.23 8.92
C ARG A 245 26.44 -12.60 10.21
N ARG A 246 25.17 -12.20 10.37
CA ARG A 246 24.36 -12.57 11.54
C ARG A 246 24.19 -14.09 11.65
N TYR A 247 23.82 -14.73 10.55
CA TYR A 247 23.67 -16.19 10.47
C TYR A 247 24.97 -16.93 10.84
N GLU A 248 26.10 -16.54 10.25
CA GLU A 248 27.40 -17.19 10.51
C GLU A 248 27.85 -17.01 11.97
N THR A 249 27.62 -15.84 12.55
CA THR A 249 27.94 -15.55 13.96
C THR A 249 27.16 -16.45 14.91
N LEU A 250 25.86 -16.61 14.71
CA LEU A 250 25.01 -17.44 15.57
C LEU A 250 25.32 -18.92 15.42
N ARG A 251 25.64 -19.39 14.21
CA ARG A 251 25.99 -20.79 13.96
C ARG A 251 27.32 -21.22 14.61
N GLN A 252 28.24 -20.30 14.92
CA GLN A 252 29.50 -20.63 15.60
C GLN A 252 29.34 -20.81 17.12
N VAL A 253 28.20 -20.44 17.69
CA VAL A 253 27.93 -20.49 19.13
C VAL A 253 27.21 -21.79 19.53
N GLU A 254 26.74 -22.59 18.56
CA GLU A 254 26.23 -23.96 18.74
C GLU A 254 27.39 -24.98 18.74
#